data_e446ff2b78ceed12bea6165c0894d850
#
_entry.id   e446ff2b78ceed12bea6165c0894d850
#
_cell.length_a   1.000
_cell.length_b   1.000
_cell.length_c   1.000
_cell.angle_alpha   90.00
_cell.angle_beta   90.00
_cell.angle_gamma   90.00
#
_symmetry.space_group_name_H-M   'P 1'
#
loop_
_entity.id
_entity.type
_entity.pdbx_description
1 polymer ?
#
loop_
_entity_poly.entity_id
_entity_poly.type
_entity_poly.pdbx_seq_one_letter_code
_entity_poly.pdbx_strand_id
1 'polypeptide(L)'
;LENLRFPDGKYFEDEFFSNYLYLNSDQIHVIPDVLCYHRVLESSTMNTHKTENYLDLLDALQERIEIYFKNGYSEDETYKVLIFLLDPFTRCVKAKFCDANKQRVERSKRFIKMTAKKLMCGELPFVKKCSLVLIGLVPDWTYRVAIRFRSQLERFL
;
A
#
# COMPACT_ATOMS: atom_id res chain seq x y z
N LEU A 1 22.96 3.37 -8.41
CA LEU A 1 21.70 3.32 -9.21
C LEU A 1 21.78 2.42 -10.45
N GLU A 2 22.97 1.95 -10.86
CA GLU A 2 23.17 1.21 -12.12
C GLU A 2 22.34 -0.08 -12.24
N ASN A 3 21.95 -0.68 -11.13
CA ASN A 3 21.19 -1.94 -11.09
C ASN A 3 19.69 -1.76 -10.78
N LEU A 4 19.22 -0.51 -10.60
CA LEU A 4 17.81 -0.26 -10.39
C LEU A 4 17.05 -0.32 -11.71
N ARG A 5 16.01 -1.17 -11.76
CA ARG A 5 15.15 -1.35 -12.94
C ARG A 5 13.69 -1.33 -12.51
N PHE A 6 12.84 -0.81 -13.38
CA PHE A 6 11.42 -1.02 -13.24
C PHE A 6 11.08 -2.50 -13.44
N PRO A 7 10.19 -3.07 -12.65
CA PRO A 7 9.79 -4.47 -12.82
C PRO A 7 9.00 -4.64 -14.12
N ASP A 8 9.43 -5.60 -14.95
CA ASP A 8 8.75 -5.90 -16.21
C ASP A 8 7.35 -6.49 -15.98
N GLY A 9 6.38 -6.05 -16.77
CA GLY A 9 5.03 -6.61 -16.80
C GLY A 9 4.20 -6.35 -15.53
N LYS A 10 4.62 -5.40 -14.67
CA LYS A 10 3.88 -4.98 -13.49
C LYS A 10 3.13 -3.68 -13.74
N TYR A 11 1.93 -3.58 -13.18
CA TYR A 11 1.24 -2.30 -13.00
C TYR A 11 1.72 -1.63 -11.72
N PHE A 12 1.65 -0.29 -11.66
CA PHE A 12 2.18 0.50 -10.53
C PHE A 12 3.68 0.23 -10.30
N GLU A 13 4.43 0.14 -11.39
CA GLU A 13 5.87 -0.11 -11.39
C GLU A 13 6.66 0.95 -10.65
N ASP A 14 6.15 2.18 -10.61
CA ASP A 14 6.70 3.29 -9.86
C ASP A 14 6.64 3.07 -8.35
N GLU A 15 5.61 2.39 -7.85
CA GLU A 15 5.49 2.03 -6.43
C GLU A 15 6.55 1.01 -6.01
N PHE A 16 6.93 0.09 -6.88
CA PHE A 16 8.04 -0.83 -6.65
C PHE A 16 9.38 -0.09 -6.70
N PHE A 17 9.59 0.69 -7.77
CA PHE A 17 10.87 1.33 -8.05
C PHE A 17 11.23 2.40 -7.01
N SER A 18 10.28 3.24 -6.61
CA SER A 18 10.51 4.38 -5.72
C SER A 18 11.10 3.96 -4.37
N ASN A 19 10.71 2.81 -3.83
CA ASN A 19 11.23 2.30 -2.57
C ASN A 19 12.75 2.11 -2.63
N TYR A 20 13.23 1.47 -3.70
CA TYR A 20 14.65 1.21 -3.90
C TYR A 20 15.41 2.48 -4.27
N LEU A 21 14.78 3.39 -5.00
CA LEU A 21 15.38 4.69 -5.33
C LEU A 21 15.68 5.48 -4.04
N TYR A 22 14.73 5.58 -3.12
CA TYR A 22 14.91 6.29 -1.86
C TYR A 22 15.95 5.64 -0.96
N LEU A 23 15.95 4.30 -0.87
CA LEU A 23 16.94 3.58 -0.05
C LEU A 23 18.39 3.70 -0.56
N ASN A 24 18.57 3.92 -1.86
CA ASN A 24 19.89 4.04 -2.49
C ASN A 24 20.27 5.48 -2.79
N SER A 25 19.55 6.46 -2.23
CA SER A 25 19.83 7.89 -2.42
C SER A 25 20.28 8.51 -1.11
N ASP A 26 21.46 9.11 -1.10
CA ASP A 26 21.98 9.84 0.06
C ASP A 26 21.30 11.20 0.24
N GLN A 27 20.83 11.79 -0.87
CA GLN A 27 20.18 13.10 -0.89
C GLN A 27 19.05 13.13 -1.91
N ILE A 28 17.98 13.84 -1.58
CA ILE A 28 16.83 14.09 -2.46
C ILE A 28 16.67 15.60 -2.59
N HIS A 29 16.71 16.11 -3.83
CA HIS A 29 16.47 17.51 -4.14
C HIS A 29 15.11 17.70 -4.79
N VAL A 30 14.33 18.62 -4.23
CA VAL A 30 13.07 19.07 -4.84
C VAL A 30 13.35 20.33 -5.63
N ILE A 31 13.00 20.31 -6.91
CA ILE A 31 13.16 21.46 -7.81
C ILE A 31 11.77 21.98 -8.19
N PRO A 32 11.61 23.32 -8.35
CA PRO A 32 10.32 23.94 -8.70
C PRO A 32 9.98 23.81 -10.17
N ASP A 33 10.92 23.36 -11.00
CA ASP A 33 10.73 23.30 -12.45
C ASP A 33 9.79 22.19 -12.87
N VAL A 34 8.93 22.45 -13.85
CA VAL A 34 8.05 21.45 -14.45
C VAL A 34 8.83 20.67 -15.50
N LEU A 35 9.27 19.45 -15.13
CA LEU A 35 10.08 18.59 -16.01
C LEU A 35 9.26 17.55 -16.77
N CYS A 36 8.01 17.30 -16.36
CA CYS A 36 7.17 16.28 -16.97
C CYS A 36 5.73 16.77 -17.14
N TYR A 37 5.13 16.44 -18.28
CA TYR A 37 3.71 16.66 -18.55
C TYR A 37 2.98 15.32 -18.60
N HIS A 38 2.04 15.13 -17.69
CA HIS A 38 1.19 13.94 -17.68
C HIS A 38 0.03 14.14 -18.67
N ARG A 39 0.01 13.35 -19.75
CA ARG A 39 -1.08 13.37 -20.72
C ARG A 39 -2.25 12.53 -20.20
N VAL A 40 -3.40 13.16 -20.03
CA VAL A 40 -4.65 12.48 -19.70
C VAL A 40 -5.35 12.06 -20.99
N LEU A 41 -5.45 10.77 -21.25
CA LEU A 41 -6.17 10.19 -22.39
C LEU A 41 -7.29 9.29 -21.88
N GLU A 42 -8.44 9.28 -22.56
CA GLU A 42 -9.56 8.39 -22.20
C GLU A 42 -9.14 6.90 -22.27
N SER A 43 -8.27 6.56 -23.22
CA SER A 43 -7.70 5.22 -23.38
C SER A 43 -6.45 4.94 -22.54
N SER A 44 -6.09 5.84 -21.62
CA SER A 44 -4.89 5.63 -20.78
C SER A 44 -5.07 4.43 -19.89
N THR A 45 -3.96 3.80 -19.54
CA THR A 45 -3.93 2.66 -18.60
C THR A 45 -4.61 3.01 -17.27
N MET A 46 -4.50 4.27 -16.82
CA MET A 46 -5.16 4.77 -15.60
C MET A 46 -6.69 4.74 -15.69
N ASN A 47 -7.26 5.01 -16.87
CA ASN A 47 -8.71 5.01 -17.07
C ASN A 47 -9.27 3.60 -17.37
N THR A 48 -8.41 2.69 -17.84
CA THR A 48 -8.78 1.31 -18.22
C THR A 48 -8.35 0.26 -17.18
N HIS A 49 -8.00 0.68 -15.97
CA HIS A 49 -7.56 -0.23 -14.91
C HIS A 49 -8.56 -1.33 -14.64
N LYS A 50 -8.13 -2.57 -14.90
CA LYS A 50 -8.84 -3.75 -14.41
C LYS A 50 -8.54 -3.91 -12.91
N THR A 51 -9.49 -4.48 -12.17
CA THR A 51 -9.30 -4.75 -10.73
C THR A 51 -8.08 -5.65 -10.48
N GLU A 52 -7.72 -6.50 -11.44
CA GLU A 52 -6.54 -7.35 -11.39
C GLU A 52 -5.22 -6.57 -11.26
N ASN A 53 -5.15 -5.36 -11.83
CA ASN A 53 -3.96 -4.53 -11.74
C ASN A 53 -3.65 -4.10 -10.29
N TYR A 54 -4.68 -3.98 -9.44
CA TYR A 54 -4.49 -3.68 -8.02
C TYR A 54 -3.79 -4.79 -7.24
N LEU A 55 -3.71 -6.01 -7.77
CA LEU A 55 -2.92 -7.09 -7.16
C LEU A 55 -1.42 -6.75 -7.18
N ASP A 56 -0.95 -6.07 -8.22
CA ASP A 56 0.45 -5.64 -8.28
C ASP A 56 0.71 -4.49 -7.31
N LEU A 57 -0.24 -3.56 -7.15
CA LEU A 57 -0.16 -2.53 -6.12
C LEU A 57 -0.13 -3.14 -4.70
N LEU A 58 -0.93 -4.19 -4.45
CA LEU A 58 -0.87 -4.92 -3.18
C LEU A 58 0.51 -5.51 -2.93
N ASP A 59 1.12 -6.14 -3.94
CA ASP A 59 2.46 -6.71 -3.84
C ASP A 59 3.51 -5.61 -3.55
N ALA A 60 3.44 -4.47 -4.28
CA ALA A 60 4.35 -3.34 -4.09
C ALA A 60 4.27 -2.75 -2.67
N LEU A 61 3.06 -2.55 -2.15
CA LEU A 61 2.86 -2.00 -0.80
C LEU A 61 3.26 -2.99 0.30
N GLN A 62 3.07 -4.30 0.10
CA GLN A 62 3.58 -5.32 1.01
C GLN A 62 5.11 -5.29 1.05
N GLU A 63 5.75 -5.25 -0.11
CA GLU A 63 7.21 -5.12 -0.22
C GLU A 63 7.72 -3.85 0.48
N ARG A 64 7.03 -2.72 0.32
CA ARG A 64 7.34 -1.47 1.03
C ARG A 64 7.31 -1.64 2.55
N ILE A 65 6.29 -2.31 3.09
CA ILE A 65 6.18 -2.58 4.52
C ILE A 65 7.33 -3.47 5.00
N GLU A 66 7.72 -4.49 4.23
CA GLU A 66 8.86 -5.35 4.55
C GLU A 66 10.17 -4.57 4.55
N ILE A 67 10.37 -3.71 3.56
CA ILE A 67 11.51 -2.80 3.48
C ILE A 67 11.57 -1.88 4.71
N TYR A 68 10.45 -1.31 5.12
CA TYR A 68 10.38 -0.44 6.29
C TYR A 68 10.77 -1.17 7.57
N PHE A 69 10.26 -2.37 7.80
CA PHE A 69 10.67 -3.19 8.94
C PHE A 69 12.15 -3.57 8.91
N LYS A 70 12.70 -3.89 7.72
CA LYS A 70 14.09 -4.29 7.57
C LYS A 70 15.07 -3.13 7.82
N ASN A 71 14.70 -1.92 7.45
CA ASN A 71 15.56 -0.74 7.52
C ASN A 71 15.27 0.16 8.73
N GLY A 72 14.45 -0.28 9.69
CA GLY A 72 14.20 0.44 10.94
C GLY A 72 13.39 1.72 10.79
N TYR A 73 12.55 1.82 9.75
CA TYR A 73 11.60 2.92 9.64
C TYR A 73 10.64 2.93 10.82
N SER A 74 10.10 4.11 11.14
CA SER A 74 9.17 4.25 12.25
C SER A 74 7.91 3.42 12.07
N GLU A 75 7.32 2.99 13.19
CA GLU A 75 6.04 2.29 13.19
C GLU A 75 4.92 3.16 12.63
N ASP A 76 5.03 4.48 12.77
CA ASP A 76 4.06 5.43 12.22
C ASP A 76 4.07 5.46 10.70
N GLU A 77 5.24 5.45 10.09
CA GLU A 77 5.39 5.36 8.64
C GLU A 77 4.87 4.02 8.12
N THR A 78 5.21 2.93 8.78
CA THR A 78 4.71 1.60 8.44
C THR A 78 3.19 1.51 8.58
N TYR A 79 2.61 2.11 9.62
CA TYR A 79 1.17 2.21 9.81
C TYR A 79 0.49 2.96 8.66
N LYS A 80 1.05 4.08 8.20
CA LYS A 80 0.51 4.84 7.07
C LYS A 80 0.46 4.02 5.79
N VAL A 81 1.52 3.26 5.50
CA VAL A 81 1.55 2.34 4.34
C VAL A 81 0.51 1.22 4.49
N LEU A 82 0.36 0.65 5.70
CA LEU A 82 -0.66 -0.37 5.96
C LEU A 82 -2.08 0.17 5.72
N ILE A 83 -2.37 1.39 6.16
CA ILE A 83 -3.68 2.03 5.91
C ILE A 83 -3.90 2.28 4.42
N PHE A 84 -2.87 2.72 3.70
CA PHE A 84 -2.95 2.92 2.25
C PHE A 84 -3.21 1.61 1.50
N LEU A 85 -2.62 0.50 1.95
CA LEU A 85 -2.82 -0.84 1.37
C LEU A 85 -4.28 -1.34 1.48
N LEU A 86 -5.06 -0.84 2.42
CA LEU A 86 -6.45 -1.31 2.62
C LEU A 86 -7.39 -0.95 1.46
N ASP A 87 -7.18 0.16 0.74
CA ASP A 87 -8.05 0.53 -0.39
C ASP A 87 -7.91 -0.45 -1.56
N PRO A 88 -6.71 -0.70 -2.14
CA PRO A 88 -6.56 -1.70 -3.20
C PRO A 88 -6.97 -3.11 -2.73
N PHE A 89 -6.68 -3.47 -1.47
CA PHE A 89 -7.12 -4.75 -0.92
C PHE A 89 -8.66 -4.89 -0.96
N THR A 90 -9.39 -3.86 -0.52
CA THR A 90 -10.86 -3.88 -0.53
C THR A 90 -11.44 -4.02 -1.95
N ARG A 91 -10.80 -3.41 -2.94
CA ARG A 91 -11.18 -3.56 -4.36
C ARG A 91 -10.98 -4.99 -4.83
N CYS A 92 -9.84 -5.60 -4.49
CA CYS A 92 -9.52 -6.99 -4.85
C CYS A 92 -10.46 -8.00 -4.19
N VAL A 93 -10.81 -7.83 -2.91
CA VAL A 93 -11.74 -8.73 -2.20
C VAL A 93 -13.12 -8.79 -2.86
N LYS A 94 -13.58 -7.71 -3.48
CA LYS A 94 -14.89 -7.66 -4.15
C LYS A 94 -14.88 -8.25 -5.56
N ALA A 95 -13.71 -8.45 -6.14
CA ALA A 95 -13.60 -8.90 -7.52
C ALA A 95 -13.83 -10.41 -7.65
N LYS A 96 -14.38 -10.79 -8.81
CA LYS A 96 -14.49 -12.20 -9.19
C LYS A 96 -13.18 -12.59 -9.89
N PHE A 97 -12.27 -13.20 -9.18
CA PHE A 97 -10.98 -13.63 -9.69
C PHE A 97 -10.94 -15.13 -10.00
N CYS A 98 -9.99 -15.52 -10.86
CA CYS A 98 -9.53 -16.91 -10.96
C CYS A 98 -8.85 -17.36 -9.66
N ASP A 99 -8.67 -18.68 -9.48
CA ASP A 99 -8.18 -19.20 -8.21
C ASP A 99 -6.75 -18.74 -7.85
N ALA A 100 -5.89 -18.54 -8.84
CA ALA A 100 -4.54 -18.00 -8.62
C ALA A 100 -4.59 -16.58 -8.00
N ASN A 101 -5.45 -15.71 -8.54
CA ASN A 101 -5.62 -14.35 -8.04
C ASN A 101 -6.33 -14.32 -6.67
N LYS A 102 -7.26 -15.23 -6.41
CA LYS A 102 -7.83 -15.42 -5.07
C LYS A 102 -6.76 -15.78 -4.04
N GLN A 103 -5.81 -16.64 -4.39
CA GLN A 103 -4.70 -16.99 -3.51
C GLN A 103 -3.80 -15.79 -3.21
N ARG A 104 -3.57 -14.88 -4.18
CA ARG A 104 -2.84 -13.61 -3.94
C ARG A 104 -3.60 -12.75 -2.92
N VAL A 105 -4.91 -12.58 -3.06
CA VAL A 105 -5.75 -11.82 -2.12
C VAL A 105 -5.70 -12.43 -0.71
N GLU A 106 -5.80 -13.75 -0.58
CA GLU A 106 -5.71 -14.41 0.73
C GLU A 106 -4.32 -14.30 1.37
N ARG A 107 -3.26 -14.27 0.56
CA ARG A 107 -1.90 -13.97 1.03
C ARG A 107 -1.83 -12.55 1.58
N SER A 108 -2.33 -11.57 0.84
CA SER A 108 -2.38 -10.16 1.27
C SER A 108 -3.19 -9.99 2.55
N LYS A 109 -4.31 -10.69 2.69
CA LYS A 109 -5.11 -10.68 3.92
C LYS A 109 -4.33 -11.18 5.13
N ARG A 110 -3.59 -12.27 4.99
CA ARG A 110 -2.72 -12.80 6.05
C ARG A 110 -1.62 -11.81 6.39
N PHE A 111 -0.98 -11.23 5.38
CA PHE A 111 0.06 -10.23 5.57
C PHE A 111 -0.45 -8.99 6.34
N ILE A 112 -1.61 -8.45 5.98
CA ILE A 112 -2.25 -7.32 6.68
C ILE A 112 -2.44 -7.65 8.16
N LYS A 113 -2.99 -8.83 8.48
CA LYS A 113 -3.21 -9.26 9.87
C LYS A 113 -1.91 -9.41 10.66
N MET A 114 -0.88 -9.98 10.06
CA MET A 114 0.43 -10.13 10.69
C MET A 114 1.09 -8.76 10.95
N THR A 115 1.03 -7.86 9.98
CA THR A 115 1.55 -6.50 10.09
C THR A 115 0.81 -5.72 11.19
N ALA A 116 -0.53 -5.76 11.19
CA ALA A 116 -1.33 -5.11 12.22
C ALA A 116 -0.98 -5.63 13.63
N LYS A 117 -0.85 -6.96 13.79
CA LYS A 117 -0.43 -7.57 15.06
C LYS A 117 0.96 -7.09 15.50
N LYS A 118 1.92 -7.04 14.58
CA LYS A 118 3.28 -6.58 14.86
C LYS A 118 3.30 -5.12 15.32
N LEU A 119 2.57 -4.23 14.63
CA LEU A 119 2.45 -2.82 14.98
C LEU A 119 1.70 -2.58 16.29
N MET A 120 0.77 -3.45 16.67
CA MET A 120 0.08 -3.36 17.98
C MET A 120 1.02 -3.54 19.17
N CYS A 121 2.07 -4.33 19.02
CA CYS A 121 3.07 -4.57 20.06
C CYS A 121 4.07 -3.43 20.24
N GLY A 122 4.08 -2.47 19.34
CA GLY A 122 5.01 -1.34 19.33
C GLY A 122 4.52 -0.10 20.11
N GLU A 123 5.11 1.06 19.80
CA GLU A 123 4.89 2.31 20.55
C GLU A 123 3.84 3.26 19.91
N LEU A 124 3.03 2.76 19.01
CA LEU A 124 1.99 3.58 18.37
C LEU A 124 0.99 4.16 19.38
N PRO A 125 0.45 5.38 19.12
CA PRO A 125 -0.60 5.97 19.91
C PRO A 125 -1.83 5.08 20.04
N PHE A 126 -2.53 5.15 21.18
CA PHE A 126 -3.69 4.31 21.50
C PHE A 126 -4.76 4.29 20.40
N VAL A 127 -5.07 5.44 19.81
CA VAL A 127 -6.06 5.56 18.72
C VAL A 127 -5.65 4.70 17.49
N LYS A 128 -4.37 4.72 17.12
CA LYS A 128 -3.85 3.90 16.02
C LYS A 128 -3.89 2.41 16.37
N LYS A 129 -3.59 2.04 17.62
CA LYS A 129 -3.74 0.66 18.09
C LYS A 129 -5.18 0.16 18.05
N CYS A 130 -6.17 0.99 18.41
CA CYS A 130 -7.58 0.64 18.26
C CYS A 130 -7.96 0.34 16.80
N SER A 131 -7.46 1.12 15.84
CA SER A 131 -7.70 0.86 14.43
C SER A 131 -7.06 -0.45 13.94
N LEU A 132 -5.87 -0.78 14.46
CA LEU A 132 -5.18 -2.04 14.16
C LEU A 132 -5.94 -3.27 14.70
N VAL A 133 -6.58 -3.16 15.87
CA VAL A 133 -7.46 -4.22 16.40
C VAL A 133 -8.61 -4.46 15.42
N LEU A 134 -9.26 -3.41 14.94
CA LEU A 134 -10.32 -3.54 13.94
C LEU A 134 -9.81 -4.19 12.65
N ILE A 135 -8.65 -3.80 12.13
CA ILE A 135 -8.03 -4.37 10.95
C ILE A 135 -7.70 -5.86 11.16
N GLY A 136 -7.22 -6.24 12.34
CA GLY A 136 -6.81 -7.61 12.67
C GLY A 136 -7.97 -8.59 12.91
N LEU A 137 -9.06 -8.13 13.52
CA LEU A 137 -10.15 -8.97 14.00
C LEU A 137 -11.27 -9.17 12.98
N VAL A 138 -11.38 -8.32 11.98
CA VAL A 138 -12.66 -8.12 11.32
C VAL A 138 -12.76 -8.74 9.93
N PRO A 139 -13.95 -9.31 9.55
CA PRO A 139 -14.25 -9.79 8.21
C PRO A 139 -14.14 -8.70 7.14
N ASP A 140 -14.02 -9.11 5.89
CA ASP A 140 -13.78 -8.28 4.70
C ASP A 140 -14.70 -7.04 4.54
N TRP A 141 -15.87 -7.01 5.17
CA TRP A 141 -16.77 -5.85 5.13
C TRP A 141 -16.35 -4.67 6.00
N THR A 142 -15.53 -4.88 7.00
CA THR A 142 -15.09 -3.83 7.94
C THR A 142 -13.90 -3.03 7.48
N TYR A 143 -13.15 -3.52 6.49
CA TYR A 143 -12.24 -2.65 5.76
C TYR A 143 -12.98 -1.44 5.18
N ARG A 144 -14.27 -1.59 4.82
CA ARG A 144 -15.13 -0.47 4.38
C ARG A 144 -15.42 0.51 5.51
N VAL A 145 -15.58 0.01 6.71
CA VAL A 145 -15.81 0.85 7.91
C VAL A 145 -14.51 1.56 8.29
N ALA A 146 -13.38 0.87 8.27
CA ALA A 146 -12.07 1.48 8.55
C ALA A 146 -11.73 2.61 7.55
N ILE A 147 -12.02 2.44 6.26
CA ILE A 147 -11.82 3.47 5.24
C ILE A 147 -12.76 4.67 5.47
N ARG A 148 -14.02 4.46 5.88
CA ARG A 148 -14.94 5.57 6.23
C ARG A 148 -14.50 6.30 7.51
N PHE A 149 -14.02 5.58 8.50
CA PHE A 149 -13.45 6.19 9.72
C PHE A 149 -12.14 6.94 9.43
N ARG A 150 -11.32 6.47 8.47
CA ARG A 150 -10.12 7.18 8.04
C ARG A 150 -10.43 8.62 7.63
N SER A 151 -11.44 8.84 6.79
CA SER A 151 -11.82 10.19 6.31
C SER A 151 -12.33 11.11 7.45
N GLN A 152 -12.78 10.53 8.56
CA GLN A 152 -13.14 11.29 9.75
C GLN A 152 -11.94 11.53 10.67
N LEU A 153 -11.06 10.53 10.85
CA LEU A 153 -9.85 10.68 11.68
C LEU A 153 -8.81 11.64 11.07
N GLU A 154 -8.68 11.68 9.75
CA GLU A 154 -7.81 12.66 9.04
C GLU A 154 -8.32 14.11 9.15
N ARG A 155 -9.58 14.33 9.58
CA ARG A 155 -10.11 15.66 9.90
C ARG A 155 -9.85 16.11 11.34
N PHE A 156 -9.38 15.20 12.20
CA PHE A 156 -9.09 15.45 13.62
C PHE A 156 -7.60 15.35 13.97
N LEU A 157 -6.74 15.03 12.98
CA LEU A 157 -5.28 15.02 13.08
C LEU A 157 -4.67 16.09 12.18
#